data_ce4308324fc03be30a070cf9a76d5a71
#
_entry.id   ce4308324fc03be30a070cf9a76d5a71
#
_cell.length_a   1.000
_cell.length_b   1.000
_cell.length_c   1.000
_cell.angle_alpha   90.00
_cell.angle_beta   90.00
_cell.angle_gamma   90.00
#
_symmetry.space_group_name_H-M   'P 1'
#
loop_
_entity.id
_entity.type
_entity.pdbx_description
1 polymer ?
#
loop_
_entity_poly.entity_id
_entity_poly.type
_entity_poly.pdbx_seq_one_letter_code
_entity_poly.pdbx_strand_id
1 'polypeptide(L)'
;MKSTFSILFYIDRSKTNENNECIIRCRITCNGASASFSTGLHTTPIDWQSKIGRIKVAANRANAVNHQLSSIDKRLHALYELTLREENYITAEYLKEQFLHQGKPTPTLIELYQAVCESKEELQGKTIGKATVRAFRDSRKSFGQFLKTRGNEDCLPKEADKDLIESYRLFMLRDLGHKESTVSNRLRHLHQVIRKAQQERYIHADPFELIDIETPTYERNALTSDNLQKLLAYRPHRSVDNHCRLIFLLGCFTGLAFSDLKKLRMDDVYTLDDGRRYISLCRTKTQNRSIVPLLPIAEEILTIACDGRREGLFFREFPTNSHFNRKIRDIIVKAGLPPNTEATSHTARHTFATTICLENGLPIETVSKMLGHRFISTTELYAKVSKSKIAREMQPLMGSNTTRELRKAMRVCPPRKPGIG
;
A
#
# COMPACT_ATOMS: atom_id res chain seq x y z
N MET A 1 -37.08 -7.92 16.77
CA MET A 1 -37.20 -9.39 16.56
C MET A 1 -36.66 -10.11 17.80
N LYS A 2 -37.38 -11.12 18.34
CA LYS A 2 -36.79 -11.94 19.41
C LYS A 2 -35.63 -12.76 18.81
N SER A 3 -34.43 -12.56 19.33
CA SER A 3 -33.28 -13.34 18.96
C SER A 3 -33.49 -14.82 19.34
N THR A 4 -33.31 -15.73 18.38
CA THR A 4 -33.46 -17.18 18.61
C THR A 4 -32.09 -17.76 18.85
N PHE A 5 -31.86 -18.37 20.02
CA PHE A 5 -30.62 -19.03 20.37
C PHE A 5 -30.86 -20.45 20.82
N SER A 6 -30.12 -21.44 20.29
CA SER A 6 -30.22 -22.83 20.71
C SER A 6 -28.88 -23.55 20.55
N ILE A 7 -28.65 -24.53 21.41
CA ILE A 7 -27.49 -25.38 21.44
C ILE A 7 -27.92 -26.82 21.26
N LEU A 8 -27.25 -27.56 20.37
CA LEU A 8 -27.48 -28.97 20.11
C LEU A 8 -26.17 -29.75 20.18
N PHE A 9 -26.11 -30.75 21.04
CA PHE A 9 -25.04 -31.73 21.01
C PHE A 9 -25.45 -32.93 20.18
N TYR A 10 -24.55 -33.40 19.31
CA TYR A 10 -24.80 -34.52 18.41
C TYR A 10 -23.53 -35.32 18.11
N ILE A 11 -23.67 -36.53 17.64
CA ILE A 11 -22.58 -37.38 17.14
C ILE A 11 -22.79 -37.73 15.66
N ASP A 12 -21.70 -37.89 14.93
CA ASP A 12 -21.72 -38.44 13.57
C ASP A 12 -21.40 -39.94 13.66
N ARG A 13 -22.43 -40.76 13.55
CA ARG A 13 -22.32 -42.23 13.70
C ARG A 13 -21.49 -42.89 12.60
N SER A 14 -21.26 -42.23 11.48
CA SER A 14 -20.44 -42.70 10.38
C SER A 14 -18.95 -42.55 10.63
N LYS A 15 -18.56 -41.78 11.65
CA LYS A 15 -17.17 -41.44 11.96
C LYS A 15 -16.80 -41.91 13.35
N THR A 16 -16.36 -43.20 13.44
CA THR A 16 -15.86 -43.79 14.67
C THR A 16 -14.34 -43.84 14.66
N ASN A 17 -13.71 -43.72 15.84
CA ASN A 17 -12.30 -44.00 16.04
C ASN A 17 -12.04 -45.50 16.18
N GLU A 18 -10.75 -45.89 16.37
CA GLU A 18 -10.33 -47.30 16.57
C GLU A 18 -11.00 -47.97 17.77
N ASN A 19 -11.48 -47.19 18.75
CA ASN A 19 -12.20 -47.68 19.93
C ASN A 19 -13.71 -47.74 19.74
N ASN A 20 -14.21 -47.59 18.51
CA ASN A 20 -15.64 -47.52 18.18
C ASN A 20 -16.40 -46.37 18.88
N GLU A 21 -15.70 -45.27 19.15
CA GLU A 21 -16.29 -44.03 19.73
C GLU A 21 -16.42 -42.96 18.68
N CYS A 22 -17.52 -42.18 18.77
CA CYS A 22 -17.74 -40.96 17.98
C CYS A 22 -17.39 -39.73 18.79
N ILE A 23 -16.89 -38.73 18.12
CA ILE A 23 -16.67 -37.39 18.72
C ILE A 23 -18.00 -36.67 18.89
N ILE A 24 -18.24 -36.09 20.07
CA ILE A 24 -19.42 -35.25 20.33
C ILE A 24 -19.16 -33.87 19.76
N ARG A 25 -20.08 -33.40 18.93
CA ARG A 25 -20.05 -32.05 18.34
C ARG A 25 -21.14 -31.18 18.98
N CYS A 26 -20.84 -29.90 19.09
CA CYS A 26 -21.78 -28.86 19.50
C CYS A 26 -22.18 -28.02 18.29
N ARG A 27 -23.51 -27.85 18.08
CA ARG A 27 -24.07 -26.91 17.10
C ARG A 27 -24.72 -25.77 17.85
N ILE A 28 -24.32 -24.56 17.52
CA ILE A 28 -24.95 -23.32 17.97
C ILE A 28 -25.83 -22.84 16.84
N THR A 29 -27.08 -22.50 17.12
CA THR A 29 -27.96 -21.84 16.14
C THR A 29 -28.38 -20.49 16.72
N CYS A 30 -28.19 -19.45 15.92
CA CYS A 30 -28.53 -18.09 16.31
C CYS A 30 -29.15 -17.37 15.09
N ASN A 31 -30.35 -16.81 15.24
CA ASN A 31 -31.06 -16.06 14.18
C ASN A 31 -31.12 -16.81 12.84
N GLY A 32 -31.35 -18.14 12.87
CA GLY A 32 -31.48 -18.98 11.69
C GLY A 32 -30.15 -19.45 11.07
N ALA A 33 -29.01 -18.90 11.46
CA ALA A 33 -27.69 -19.36 11.06
C ALA A 33 -27.13 -20.36 12.09
N SER A 34 -26.31 -21.34 11.66
CA SER A 34 -25.72 -22.31 12.56
C SER A 34 -24.22 -22.47 12.35
N ALA A 35 -23.50 -22.67 13.45
CA ALA A 35 -22.08 -23.00 13.50
C ALA A 35 -21.86 -24.25 14.34
N SER A 36 -20.85 -25.07 14.02
CA SER A 36 -20.55 -26.27 14.80
C SER A 36 -19.06 -26.41 15.07
N PHE A 37 -18.75 -27.03 16.22
CA PHE A 37 -17.38 -27.35 16.62
C PHE A 37 -17.30 -28.68 17.33
N SER A 38 -16.09 -29.22 17.44
CA SER A 38 -15.81 -30.44 18.22
C SER A 38 -15.66 -30.09 19.69
N THR A 39 -16.32 -30.86 20.57
CA THR A 39 -16.17 -30.67 22.02
C THR A 39 -14.92 -31.33 22.59
N GLY A 40 -14.23 -32.17 21.81
CA GLY A 40 -13.13 -33.01 22.28
C GLY A 40 -13.59 -34.23 23.12
N LEU A 41 -14.89 -34.36 23.37
CA LEU A 41 -15.45 -35.47 24.12
C LEU A 41 -15.91 -36.60 23.18
N HIS A 42 -15.80 -37.84 23.64
CA HIS A 42 -16.14 -39.03 22.84
C HIS A 42 -17.20 -39.87 23.56
N THR A 43 -17.97 -40.62 22.78
CA THR A 43 -18.95 -41.60 23.28
C THR A 43 -19.16 -42.70 22.26
N THR A 44 -19.61 -43.88 22.73
CA THR A 44 -20.06 -44.94 21.79
C THR A 44 -21.41 -44.57 21.18
N PRO A 45 -21.72 -44.96 19.92
CA PRO A 45 -23.02 -44.73 19.30
C PRO A 45 -24.22 -45.31 20.07
N ILE A 46 -23.99 -46.41 20.81
CA ILE A 46 -25.01 -47.12 21.58
C ILE A 46 -25.43 -46.38 22.84
N ASP A 47 -24.45 -45.67 23.46
CA ASP A 47 -24.68 -44.94 24.70
C ASP A 47 -25.26 -43.54 24.45
N TRP A 48 -25.25 -43.05 23.21
CA TRP A 48 -25.71 -41.73 22.87
C TRP A 48 -27.25 -41.63 22.76
N GLN A 49 -27.84 -40.73 23.52
CA GLN A 49 -29.29 -40.39 23.46
C GLN A 49 -29.49 -39.17 22.60
N SER A 50 -29.76 -39.34 21.30
CA SER A 50 -29.86 -38.24 20.34
C SER A 50 -30.97 -37.22 20.66
N LYS A 51 -32.07 -37.66 21.31
CA LYS A 51 -33.22 -36.77 21.70
C LYS A 51 -32.80 -35.80 22.80
N ILE A 52 -31.93 -36.16 23.69
CA ILE A 52 -31.54 -35.38 24.88
C ILE A 52 -30.14 -34.74 24.64
N GLY A 53 -29.35 -35.25 23.69
CA GLY A 53 -27.99 -34.78 23.45
C GLY A 53 -27.04 -35.10 24.61
N ARG A 54 -27.21 -36.28 25.24
CA ARG A 54 -26.44 -36.74 26.41
C ARG A 54 -26.12 -38.23 26.32
N ILE A 55 -25.19 -38.68 27.12
CA ILE A 55 -24.86 -40.10 27.29
C ILE A 55 -25.82 -40.71 28.30
N LYS A 56 -26.24 -41.99 28.10
CA LYS A 56 -27.08 -42.78 29.03
C LYS A 56 -26.40 -42.87 30.39
N VAL A 57 -27.16 -42.64 31.47
CA VAL A 57 -26.65 -42.62 32.84
C VAL A 57 -25.99 -43.93 33.27
N ALA A 58 -26.42 -45.04 32.69
CA ALA A 58 -25.88 -46.38 32.98
C ALA A 58 -24.46 -46.65 32.37
N ALA A 59 -23.98 -45.76 31.46
CA ALA A 59 -22.68 -45.95 30.83
C ALA A 59 -21.54 -45.50 31.75
N ASN A 60 -20.45 -46.21 31.74
CA ASN A 60 -19.21 -45.80 32.39
C ASN A 60 -18.77 -44.44 31.85
N ARG A 61 -18.37 -43.52 32.73
CA ARG A 61 -18.02 -42.12 32.42
C ARG A 61 -19.17 -41.18 32.02
N ALA A 62 -20.44 -41.66 31.98
CA ALA A 62 -21.59 -40.84 31.61
C ALA A 62 -21.69 -39.56 32.45
N ASN A 63 -21.52 -39.63 33.75
CA ASN A 63 -21.59 -38.50 34.67
C ASN A 63 -20.52 -37.45 34.36
N ALA A 64 -19.29 -37.84 34.12
CA ALA A 64 -18.18 -36.92 33.82
C ALA A 64 -18.40 -36.19 32.48
N VAL A 65 -18.74 -36.96 31.42
CA VAL A 65 -18.98 -36.36 30.08
C VAL A 65 -20.23 -35.46 30.08
N ASN A 66 -21.33 -35.91 30.69
CA ASN A 66 -22.56 -35.14 30.78
C ASN A 66 -22.35 -33.84 31.61
N HIS A 67 -21.54 -33.88 32.65
CA HIS A 67 -21.14 -32.69 33.41
C HIS A 67 -20.37 -31.71 32.54
N GLN A 68 -19.40 -32.19 31.74
CA GLN A 68 -18.63 -31.35 30.81
C GLN A 68 -19.55 -30.74 29.71
N LEU A 69 -20.44 -31.51 29.13
CA LEU A 69 -21.44 -31.01 28.16
C LEU A 69 -22.34 -29.92 28.79
N SER A 70 -22.76 -30.10 30.05
CA SER A 70 -23.52 -29.08 30.79
C SER A 70 -22.72 -27.83 31.10
N SER A 71 -21.41 -27.98 31.35
CA SER A 71 -20.51 -26.84 31.51
C SER A 71 -20.36 -26.04 30.20
N ILE A 72 -20.20 -26.72 29.07
CA ILE A 72 -20.16 -26.09 27.73
C ILE A 72 -21.46 -25.32 27.47
N ASP A 73 -22.59 -25.96 27.73
CA ASP A 73 -23.92 -25.38 27.56
C ASP A 73 -24.09 -24.08 28.38
N LYS A 74 -23.81 -24.13 29.68
CA LYS A 74 -23.87 -22.97 30.56
C LYS A 74 -22.95 -21.83 30.12
N ARG A 75 -21.71 -22.13 29.72
CA ARG A 75 -20.75 -21.14 29.25
C ARG A 75 -21.20 -20.49 27.95
N LEU A 76 -21.78 -21.24 27.00
CA LEU A 76 -22.32 -20.69 25.76
C LEU A 76 -23.55 -19.78 26.02
N HIS A 77 -24.43 -20.17 26.96
CA HIS A 77 -25.55 -19.31 27.37
C HIS A 77 -25.07 -18.01 28.02
N ALA A 78 -24.11 -18.10 28.95
CA ALA A 78 -23.53 -16.92 29.57
C ALA A 78 -22.86 -15.99 28.55
N LEU A 79 -22.13 -16.57 27.58
CA LEU A 79 -21.51 -15.82 26.50
C LEU A 79 -22.57 -15.13 25.61
N TYR A 80 -23.64 -15.83 25.27
CA TYR A 80 -24.74 -15.27 24.49
C TYR A 80 -25.39 -14.07 25.22
N GLU A 81 -25.69 -14.21 26.52
CA GLU A 81 -26.28 -13.18 27.33
C GLU A 81 -25.36 -11.93 27.47
N LEU A 82 -24.05 -12.14 27.65
CA LEU A 82 -23.08 -11.06 27.69
C LEU A 82 -23.04 -10.30 26.35
N THR A 83 -22.95 -11.05 25.25
CA THR A 83 -22.86 -10.47 23.91
C THR A 83 -24.17 -9.72 23.54
N LEU A 84 -25.33 -10.24 23.98
CA LEU A 84 -26.62 -9.60 23.73
C LEU A 84 -26.73 -8.21 24.37
N ARG A 85 -26.01 -7.97 25.47
CA ARG A 85 -25.96 -6.67 26.16
C ARG A 85 -25.00 -5.68 25.50
N GLU A 86 -23.95 -6.18 24.86
CA GLU A 86 -22.85 -5.37 24.32
C GLU A 86 -23.03 -5.09 22.81
N GLU A 87 -23.71 -5.97 22.07
CA GLU A 87 -23.80 -5.90 20.61
C GLU A 87 -25.24 -6.01 20.09
N ASN A 88 -25.53 -5.24 19.04
CA ASN A 88 -26.86 -5.23 18.38
C ASN A 88 -27.10 -6.43 17.44
N TYR A 89 -26.04 -7.21 17.10
CA TYR A 89 -26.13 -8.31 16.16
C TYR A 89 -25.20 -9.47 16.54
N ILE A 90 -25.78 -10.65 16.80
CA ILE A 90 -25.03 -11.84 17.20
C ILE A 90 -25.18 -12.93 16.13
N THR A 91 -24.06 -13.55 15.73
CA THR A 91 -24.03 -14.71 14.84
C THR A 91 -23.58 -15.99 15.57
N ALA A 92 -24.04 -17.15 15.09
CA ALA A 92 -23.62 -18.45 15.62
C ALA A 92 -22.10 -18.68 15.49
N GLU A 93 -21.50 -18.19 14.40
CA GLU A 93 -20.07 -18.31 14.16
C GLU A 93 -19.26 -17.47 15.15
N TYR A 94 -19.73 -16.26 15.46
CA TYR A 94 -19.12 -15.43 16.49
C TYR A 94 -19.10 -16.09 17.87
N LEU A 95 -20.26 -16.61 18.32
CA LEU A 95 -20.36 -17.29 19.62
C LEU A 95 -19.45 -18.53 19.69
N LYS A 96 -19.37 -19.30 18.61
CA LYS A 96 -18.46 -20.43 18.51
C LYS A 96 -17.00 -20.01 18.73
N GLU A 97 -16.57 -18.95 18.09
CA GLU A 97 -15.18 -18.51 18.14
C GLU A 97 -14.84 -17.88 19.48
N GLN A 98 -15.68 -17.02 19.99
CA GLN A 98 -15.51 -16.49 21.34
C GLN A 98 -15.44 -17.62 22.38
N PHE A 99 -16.26 -18.66 22.22
CA PHE A 99 -16.22 -19.82 23.09
C PHE A 99 -14.89 -20.61 22.97
N LEU A 100 -14.40 -20.84 21.75
CA LEU A 100 -13.16 -21.55 21.49
C LEU A 100 -11.91 -20.74 21.91
N HIS A 101 -12.01 -19.41 21.85
CA HIS A 101 -10.96 -18.49 22.33
C HIS A 101 -11.01 -18.22 23.84
N GLN A 102 -12.07 -18.64 24.55
CA GLN A 102 -12.11 -18.53 26.02
C GLN A 102 -10.94 -19.28 26.68
N GLY A 103 -10.00 -18.53 27.20
CA GLY A 103 -8.77 -19.03 27.82
C GLY A 103 -7.48 -18.65 27.13
N LYS A 104 -7.53 -18.09 25.90
CA LYS A 104 -6.38 -17.38 25.33
C LYS A 104 -6.54 -15.89 25.62
N PRO A 105 -5.55 -15.23 26.22
CA PRO A 105 -5.62 -13.80 26.43
C PRO A 105 -5.78 -13.12 25.07
N THR A 106 -6.75 -12.20 24.97
CA THR A 106 -6.89 -11.36 23.76
C THR A 106 -5.62 -10.53 23.62
N PRO A 107 -4.92 -10.60 22.49
CA PRO A 107 -3.71 -9.83 22.32
C PRO A 107 -4.03 -8.32 22.31
N THR A 108 -3.12 -7.53 22.83
CA THR A 108 -3.19 -6.08 22.74
C THR A 108 -3.00 -5.59 21.30
N LEU A 109 -3.40 -4.36 21.01
CA LEU A 109 -3.15 -3.75 19.69
C LEU A 109 -1.65 -3.66 19.37
N ILE A 110 -0.79 -3.48 20.38
CA ILE A 110 0.66 -3.44 20.20
C ILE A 110 1.22 -4.82 19.87
N GLU A 111 0.71 -5.89 20.47
CA GLU A 111 1.09 -7.26 20.13
C GLU A 111 0.64 -7.65 18.74
N LEU A 112 -0.57 -7.28 18.33
CA LEU A 112 -1.03 -7.46 16.95
C LEU A 112 -0.19 -6.66 15.95
N TYR A 113 0.19 -5.43 16.32
CA TYR A 113 1.08 -4.62 15.50
C TYR A 113 2.45 -5.27 15.33
N GLN A 114 2.98 -5.85 16.42
CA GLN A 114 4.23 -6.59 16.38
C GLN A 114 4.13 -7.80 15.44
N ALA A 115 3.05 -8.58 15.54
CA ALA A 115 2.81 -9.73 14.65
C ALA A 115 2.72 -9.32 13.17
N VAL A 116 2.11 -8.16 12.86
CA VAL A 116 2.14 -7.59 11.51
C VAL A 116 3.55 -7.22 11.09
N CYS A 117 4.36 -6.59 11.96
CA CYS A 117 5.74 -6.27 11.65
C CYS A 117 6.56 -7.54 11.33
N GLU A 118 6.44 -8.58 12.14
CA GLU A 118 7.13 -9.88 11.96
C GLU A 118 6.76 -10.53 10.63
N SER A 119 5.48 -10.56 10.28
CA SER A 119 5.05 -11.07 8.97
C SER A 119 5.63 -10.28 7.79
N LYS A 120 5.84 -8.95 7.94
CA LYS A 120 6.53 -8.14 6.94
C LYS A 120 8.03 -8.44 6.89
N GLU A 121 8.64 -8.75 8.02
CA GLU A 121 10.07 -9.13 8.11
C GLU A 121 10.36 -10.44 7.39
N GLU A 122 9.51 -11.46 7.56
CA GLU A 122 9.62 -12.74 6.85
C GLU A 122 9.54 -12.61 5.32
N LEU A 123 8.82 -11.60 4.83
CA LEU A 123 8.71 -11.27 3.41
C LEU A 123 9.81 -10.33 2.91
N GLN A 124 10.70 -9.87 3.81
CA GLN A 124 11.78 -8.95 3.44
C GLN A 124 12.75 -9.61 2.48
N GLY A 125 13.07 -8.92 1.40
CA GLY A 125 13.97 -9.41 0.35
C GLY A 125 13.31 -10.30 -0.70
N LYS A 126 12.11 -10.82 -0.43
CA LYS A 126 11.29 -11.58 -1.40
C LYS A 126 10.31 -10.64 -2.12
N THR A 127 9.35 -10.11 -1.40
CA THR A 127 8.28 -9.24 -1.93
C THR A 127 8.25 -7.85 -1.31
N ILE A 128 8.91 -7.66 -0.17
CA ILE A 128 8.91 -6.40 0.60
C ILE A 128 10.33 -5.88 0.78
N GLY A 129 10.52 -4.58 0.52
CA GLY A 129 11.81 -3.91 0.72
C GLY A 129 12.10 -3.54 2.18
N LYS A 130 13.39 -3.45 2.54
CA LYS A 130 13.85 -3.03 3.89
C LYS A 130 13.21 -1.73 4.38
N ALA A 131 12.97 -0.77 3.49
CA ALA A 131 12.34 0.51 3.84
C ALA A 131 10.90 0.35 4.29
N THR A 132 10.14 -0.58 3.70
CA THR A 132 8.75 -0.88 4.10
C THR A 132 8.70 -1.48 5.50
N VAL A 133 9.56 -2.47 5.77
CA VAL A 133 9.67 -3.08 7.11
C VAL A 133 10.00 -2.03 8.17
N ARG A 134 10.99 -1.16 7.89
CA ARG A 134 11.34 -0.06 8.79
C ARG A 134 10.15 0.88 9.03
N ALA A 135 9.41 1.24 7.98
CA ALA A 135 8.25 2.12 8.10
C ALA A 135 7.15 1.54 9.02
N PHE A 136 6.92 0.22 8.96
CA PHE A 136 6.00 -0.47 9.88
C PHE A 136 6.49 -0.43 11.33
N ARG A 137 7.78 -0.70 11.57
CA ARG A 137 8.39 -0.59 12.90
C ARG A 137 8.30 0.82 13.48
N ASP A 138 8.61 1.83 12.66
CA ASP A 138 8.51 3.25 13.05
C ASP A 138 7.04 3.63 13.37
N SER A 139 6.08 3.10 12.62
CA SER A 139 4.65 3.30 12.89
C SER A 139 4.21 2.63 14.18
N ARG A 140 4.63 1.38 14.44
CA ARG A 140 4.37 0.69 15.72
C ARG A 140 4.93 1.47 16.91
N LYS A 141 6.18 1.95 16.79
CA LYS A 141 6.81 2.76 17.85
C LYS A 141 6.00 4.03 18.14
N SER A 142 5.56 4.72 17.09
CA SER A 142 4.72 5.93 17.22
C SER A 142 3.39 5.64 17.89
N PHE A 143 2.72 4.53 17.53
CA PHE A 143 1.46 4.14 18.12
C PHE A 143 1.64 3.74 19.61
N GLY A 144 2.70 3.01 19.95
CA GLY A 144 3.04 2.68 21.32
C GLY A 144 3.33 3.94 22.18
N GLN A 145 4.03 4.94 21.62
CA GLN A 145 4.20 6.23 22.29
C GLN A 145 2.86 6.91 22.59
N PHE A 146 1.94 6.91 21.62
CA PHE A 146 0.61 7.48 21.80
C PHE A 146 -0.17 6.76 22.92
N LEU A 147 -0.23 5.43 22.92
CA LEU A 147 -0.93 4.65 23.93
C LEU A 147 -0.33 4.92 25.32
N LYS A 148 0.99 5.03 25.41
CA LYS A 148 1.68 5.37 26.65
C LYS A 148 1.30 6.75 27.19
N THR A 149 1.16 7.77 26.34
CA THR A 149 0.72 9.11 26.78
C THR A 149 -0.73 9.10 27.29
N ARG A 150 -1.53 8.10 26.92
CA ARG A 150 -2.90 7.90 27.41
C ARG A 150 -3.00 6.99 28.63
N GLY A 151 -1.89 6.37 29.06
CA GLY A 151 -1.91 5.37 30.12
C GLY A 151 -2.66 4.09 29.76
N ASN A 152 -2.80 3.77 28.46
CA ASN A 152 -3.53 2.62 27.92
C ASN A 152 -2.62 1.73 27.07
N GLU A 153 -1.49 1.30 27.63
CA GLU A 153 -0.51 0.48 26.93
C GLU A 153 -1.06 -0.91 26.53
N ASP A 154 -2.01 -1.42 27.32
CA ASP A 154 -2.66 -2.73 27.12
C ASP A 154 -3.97 -2.62 26.32
N CYS A 155 -4.11 -1.59 25.49
CA CYS A 155 -5.29 -1.34 24.66
C CYS A 155 -5.66 -2.58 23.86
N LEU A 156 -6.90 -3.08 24.05
CA LEU A 156 -7.42 -4.23 23.36
C LEU A 156 -8.00 -3.84 21.98
N PRO A 157 -8.07 -4.78 21.02
CA PRO A 157 -8.66 -4.51 19.71
C PRO A 157 -10.08 -3.93 19.75
N LYS A 158 -10.92 -4.35 20.68
CA LYS A 158 -12.29 -3.86 20.86
C LYS A 158 -12.38 -2.39 21.28
N GLU A 159 -11.31 -1.84 21.82
CA GLU A 159 -11.20 -0.44 22.24
C GLU A 159 -10.75 0.48 21.12
N ALA A 160 -10.43 -0.12 19.93
CA ALA A 160 -10.07 0.62 18.74
C ALA A 160 -11.32 1.20 18.07
N ASP A 161 -11.79 2.31 18.56
CA ASP A 161 -12.88 3.08 18.00
C ASP A 161 -12.40 4.25 17.12
N LYS A 162 -13.31 4.97 16.52
CA LYS A 162 -13.02 6.17 15.73
C LYS A 162 -12.29 7.23 16.56
N ASP A 163 -12.66 7.40 17.81
CA ASP A 163 -12.11 8.45 18.67
C ASP A 163 -10.65 8.15 19.04
N LEU A 164 -10.28 6.89 19.23
CA LEU A 164 -8.90 6.47 19.40
C LEU A 164 -8.05 6.80 18.18
N ILE A 165 -8.57 6.51 16.99
CA ILE A 165 -7.85 6.73 15.71
C ILE A 165 -7.65 8.22 15.44
N GLU A 166 -8.70 9.04 15.62
CA GLU A 166 -8.61 10.49 15.45
C GLU A 166 -7.70 11.13 16.53
N SER A 167 -7.73 10.65 17.76
CA SER A 167 -6.80 11.08 18.82
C SER A 167 -5.35 10.76 18.45
N TYR A 168 -5.10 9.58 17.87
CA TYR A 168 -3.77 9.21 17.37
C TYR A 168 -3.33 10.11 16.21
N ARG A 169 -4.25 10.44 15.28
CA ARG A 169 -3.99 11.39 14.20
C ARG A 169 -3.56 12.75 14.76
N LEU A 170 -4.31 13.28 15.70
CA LEU A 170 -3.99 14.57 16.34
C LEU A 170 -2.65 14.55 17.10
N PHE A 171 -2.36 13.48 17.81
CA PHE A 171 -1.07 13.28 18.48
C PHE A 171 0.09 13.32 17.48
N MET A 172 -0.04 12.64 16.32
CA MET A 172 1.00 12.66 15.29
C MET A 172 1.23 14.05 14.71
N LEU A 173 0.16 14.85 14.52
CA LEU A 173 0.23 16.19 13.95
C LEU A 173 0.80 17.19 14.98
N ARG A 174 0.25 17.22 16.18
CA ARG A 174 0.53 18.25 17.21
C ARG A 174 1.77 17.94 18.02
N ASP A 175 1.86 16.74 18.57
CA ASP A 175 2.92 16.39 19.51
C ASP A 175 4.19 15.89 18.82
N LEU A 176 4.04 15.15 17.71
CA LEU A 176 5.18 14.66 16.91
C LEU A 176 5.55 15.57 15.74
N GLY A 177 4.74 16.56 15.40
CA GLY A 177 4.99 17.49 14.28
C GLY A 177 5.09 16.82 12.92
N HIS A 178 4.39 15.70 12.72
CA HIS A 178 4.46 14.97 11.46
C HIS A 178 3.66 15.66 10.35
N LYS A 179 4.18 15.54 9.11
CA LYS A 179 3.45 15.97 7.92
C LYS A 179 2.28 15.03 7.66
N GLU A 180 1.18 15.56 7.08
CA GLU A 180 -0.03 14.80 6.73
C GLU A 180 0.27 13.49 5.95
N SER A 181 1.21 13.51 5.01
CA SER A 181 1.61 12.30 4.28
C SER A 181 2.21 11.19 5.17
N THR A 182 2.90 11.57 6.24
CA THR A 182 3.44 10.62 7.23
C THR A 182 2.32 10.08 8.08
N VAL A 183 1.40 10.94 8.50
CA VAL A 183 0.20 10.58 9.28
C VAL A 183 -0.66 9.60 8.48
N SER A 184 -1.00 9.93 7.24
CA SER A 184 -1.80 9.06 6.35
C SER A 184 -1.15 7.68 6.16
N ASN A 185 0.17 7.62 5.98
CA ASN A 185 0.87 6.34 5.86
C ASN A 185 0.83 5.53 7.17
N ARG A 186 0.99 6.18 8.33
CA ARG A 186 0.93 5.50 9.62
C ARG A 186 -0.48 5.03 9.96
N LEU A 187 -1.51 5.79 9.61
CA LEU A 187 -2.91 5.35 9.72
C LEU A 187 -3.19 4.14 8.82
N ARG A 188 -2.68 4.11 7.57
CA ARG A 188 -2.79 2.91 6.72
C ARG A 188 -2.07 1.69 7.30
N HIS A 189 -0.95 1.88 8.01
CA HIS A 189 -0.30 0.78 8.70
C HIS A 189 -1.13 0.29 9.89
N LEU A 190 -1.70 1.19 10.69
CA LEU A 190 -2.61 0.84 11.78
C LEU A 190 -3.86 0.12 11.23
N HIS A 191 -4.43 0.59 10.11
CA HIS A 191 -5.56 -0.08 9.47
C HIS A 191 -5.26 -1.54 9.09
N GLN A 192 -4.01 -1.87 8.67
CA GLN A 192 -3.63 -3.26 8.44
C GLN A 192 -3.62 -4.09 9.73
N VAL A 193 -3.30 -3.49 10.89
CA VAL A 193 -3.38 -4.16 12.20
C VAL A 193 -4.84 -4.40 12.59
N ILE A 194 -5.71 -3.41 12.39
CA ILE A 194 -7.15 -3.53 12.62
C ILE A 194 -7.76 -4.62 11.73
N ARG A 195 -7.40 -4.66 10.44
CA ARG A 195 -7.83 -5.74 9.55
C ARG A 195 -7.36 -7.12 9.99
N LYS A 196 -6.14 -7.23 10.55
CA LYS A 196 -5.68 -8.48 11.15
C LYS A 196 -6.53 -8.85 12.36
N ALA A 197 -6.84 -7.88 13.25
CA ALA A 197 -7.73 -8.08 14.37
C ALA A 197 -9.12 -8.56 13.93
N GLN A 198 -9.65 -8.03 12.84
CA GLN A 198 -10.92 -8.44 12.24
C GLN A 198 -10.85 -9.84 11.60
N GLN A 199 -9.77 -10.15 10.89
CA GLN A 199 -9.54 -11.49 10.32
C GLN A 199 -9.42 -12.56 11.40
N GLU A 200 -8.77 -12.24 12.51
CA GLU A 200 -8.65 -13.10 13.69
C GLU A 200 -9.87 -12.99 14.63
N ARG A 201 -10.87 -12.17 14.24
CA ARG A 201 -12.18 -12.01 14.88
C ARG A 201 -12.14 -11.50 16.32
N TYR A 202 -11.13 -10.70 16.65
CA TYR A 202 -11.11 -9.94 17.90
C TYR A 202 -12.05 -8.72 17.85
N ILE A 203 -12.41 -8.27 16.64
CA ILE A 203 -13.39 -7.20 16.36
C ILE A 203 -14.26 -7.55 15.15
N HIS A 204 -15.47 -7.00 15.07
CA HIS A 204 -16.40 -7.21 13.95
C HIS A 204 -16.42 -6.05 12.98
N ALA A 205 -16.62 -4.84 13.50
CA ALA A 205 -16.65 -3.62 12.72
C ALA A 205 -15.25 -3.07 12.50
N ASP A 206 -14.98 -2.53 11.32
CA ASP A 206 -13.74 -1.81 11.04
C ASP A 206 -13.93 -0.34 11.42
N PRO A 207 -13.26 0.17 12.47
CA PRO A 207 -13.41 1.56 12.87
C PRO A 207 -12.91 2.55 11.80
N PHE A 208 -12.20 2.09 10.78
CA PHE A 208 -11.77 2.92 9.66
C PHE A 208 -12.84 3.10 8.57
N GLU A 209 -13.97 2.38 8.60
CA GLU A 209 -15.06 2.57 7.62
C GLU A 209 -15.59 4.01 7.58
N LEU A 210 -15.54 4.71 8.72
CA LEU A 210 -16.00 6.10 8.85
C LEU A 210 -14.86 7.13 8.83
N ILE A 211 -13.63 6.69 8.48
CA ILE A 211 -12.44 7.54 8.48
C ILE A 211 -11.84 7.57 7.08
N ASP A 212 -11.89 8.73 6.45
CA ASP A 212 -11.18 8.91 5.19
C ASP A 212 -9.69 9.20 5.45
N ILE A 213 -8.83 8.31 4.94
CA ILE A 213 -7.38 8.52 4.98
C ILE A 213 -6.97 9.21 3.69
N GLU A 214 -7.07 10.52 3.67
CA GLU A 214 -6.63 11.34 2.55
C GLU A 214 -5.18 11.04 2.16
N THR A 215 -4.92 11.00 0.88
CA THR A 215 -3.56 10.97 0.35
C THR A 215 -3.21 12.38 -0.10
N PRO A 216 -2.43 13.13 0.69
CA PRO A 216 -2.03 14.46 0.26
C PRO A 216 -1.26 14.36 -1.06
N THR A 217 -1.77 15.04 -2.07
CA THR A 217 -1.10 15.19 -3.35
C THR A 217 -0.10 16.34 -3.24
N TYR A 218 1.18 16.01 -3.22
CA TYR A 218 2.22 17.03 -3.29
C TYR A 218 2.56 17.30 -4.75
N GLU A 219 2.46 18.57 -5.14
CA GLU A 219 3.04 19.00 -6.39
C GLU A 219 4.56 18.90 -6.32
N ARG A 220 5.12 17.95 -7.02
CA ARG A 220 6.56 17.84 -7.17
C ARG A 220 6.97 18.63 -8.40
N ASN A 221 7.79 19.65 -8.20
CA ASN A 221 8.24 20.49 -9.30
C ASN A 221 9.34 19.78 -10.11
N ALA A 222 9.16 19.74 -11.43
CA ALA A 222 10.21 19.41 -12.38
C ALA A 222 11.10 20.65 -12.57
N LEU A 223 12.36 20.43 -12.94
CA LEU A 223 13.24 21.53 -13.38
C LEU A 223 12.76 22.01 -14.75
N THR A 224 12.74 23.33 -14.93
CA THR A 224 12.48 23.93 -16.24
C THR A 224 13.67 23.76 -17.18
N SER A 225 13.47 23.97 -18.47
CA SER A 225 14.57 23.95 -19.47
C SER A 225 15.69 24.93 -19.11
N ASP A 226 15.37 26.13 -18.63
CA ASP A 226 16.35 27.12 -18.19
C ASP A 226 17.17 26.64 -16.99
N ASN A 227 16.50 25.99 -16.04
CA ASN A 227 17.18 25.41 -14.87
C ASN A 227 18.12 24.28 -15.27
N LEU A 228 17.73 23.44 -16.23
CA LEU A 228 18.59 22.41 -16.79
C LEU A 228 19.81 23.00 -17.50
N GLN A 229 19.64 24.05 -18.31
CA GLN A 229 20.73 24.75 -18.99
C GLN A 229 21.76 25.31 -17.99
N LYS A 230 21.31 25.98 -16.93
CA LYS A 230 22.17 26.48 -15.86
C LYS A 230 22.95 25.34 -15.20
N LEU A 231 22.29 24.23 -14.91
CA LEU A 231 22.91 23.08 -14.28
C LEU A 231 23.91 22.35 -15.21
N LEU A 232 23.63 22.32 -16.50
CA LEU A 232 24.56 21.81 -17.52
C LEU A 232 25.78 22.71 -17.67
N ALA A 233 25.61 24.02 -17.63
CA ALA A 233 26.73 25.00 -17.74
C ALA A 233 27.60 25.05 -16.47
N TYR A 234 27.03 24.76 -15.31
CA TYR A 234 27.74 24.82 -14.03
C TYR A 234 28.87 23.76 -13.96
N ARG A 235 30.03 24.19 -13.55
CA ARG A 235 31.24 23.35 -13.39
C ARG A 235 31.70 23.38 -11.93
N PRO A 236 31.35 22.35 -11.11
CA PRO A 236 31.80 22.28 -9.73
C PRO A 236 33.35 22.16 -9.64
N HIS A 237 33.96 22.86 -8.71
CA HIS A 237 35.41 22.73 -8.45
C HIS A 237 35.75 21.37 -7.82
N ARG A 238 34.85 20.80 -7.02
CA ARG A 238 35.09 19.52 -6.35
C ARG A 238 34.65 18.35 -7.22
N SER A 239 35.52 17.35 -7.38
CA SER A 239 35.24 16.13 -8.15
C SER A 239 33.96 15.42 -7.66
N VAL A 240 33.78 15.31 -6.34
CA VAL A 240 32.56 14.68 -5.74
C VAL A 240 31.26 15.42 -6.11
N ASP A 241 31.31 16.76 -6.13
CA ASP A 241 30.13 17.55 -6.50
C ASP A 241 29.81 17.39 -7.99
N ASN A 242 30.87 17.35 -8.86
CA ASN A 242 30.68 17.08 -10.28
C ASN A 242 30.12 15.67 -10.53
N HIS A 243 30.59 14.67 -9.79
CA HIS A 243 30.09 13.31 -9.85
C HIS A 243 28.59 13.24 -9.49
N CYS A 244 28.19 13.86 -8.39
CA CYS A 244 26.76 13.97 -8.03
C CYS A 244 25.94 14.71 -9.10
N ARG A 245 26.50 15.78 -9.69
CA ARG A 245 25.85 16.53 -10.78
C ARG A 245 25.61 15.65 -12.01
N LEU A 246 26.63 14.88 -12.44
CA LEU A 246 26.51 13.96 -13.59
C LEU A 246 25.45 12.88 -13.34
N ILE A 247 25.42 12.26 -12.16
CA ILE A 247 24.38 11.29 -11.78
C ILE A 247 22.98 11.93 -11.85
N PHE A 248 22.83 13.16 -11.34
CA PHE A 248 21.56 13.88 -11.36
C PHE A 248 21.10 14.21 -12.78
N LEU A 249 21.99 14.74 -13.60
CA LEU A 249 21.73 15.06 -15.00
C LEU A 249 21.37 13.80 -15.80
N LEU A 250 22.09 12.69 -15.60
CA LEU A 250 21.73 11.42 -16.24
C LEU A 250 20.30 11.00 -15.84
N GLY A 251 19.93 11.16 -14.58
CA GLY A 251 18.55 10.94 -14.13
C GLY A 251 17.53 11.87 -14.82
N CYS A 252 17.91 13.15 -15.08
CA CYS A 252 17.07 14.10 -15.80
C CYS A 252 16.88 13.77 -17.29
N PHE A 253 17.84 13.08 -17.93
CA PHE A 253 17.77 12.75 -19.35
C PHE A 253 17.43 11.30 -19.65
N THR A 254 17.33 10.44 -18.63
CA THR A 254 16.94 9.03 -18.79
C THR A 254 15.71 8.62 -17.98
N GLY A 255 15.34 9.42 -16.98
CA GLY A 255 14.24 9.08 -16.06
C GLY A 255 14.52 7.90 -15.14
N LEU A 256 15.74 7.34 -15.13
CA LEU A 256 16.11 6.23 -14.28
C LEU A 256 15.99 6.59 -12.79
N ALA A 257 15.50 5.66 -11.98
CA ALA A 257 15.46 5.86 -10.54
C ALA A 257 16.86 5.80 -9.94
N PHE A 258 17.07 6.44 -8.80
CA PHE A 258 18.35 6.46 -8.10
C PHE A 258 18.95 5.07 -7.85
N SER A 259 18.11 4.09 -7.49
CA SER A 259 18.51 2.70 -7.31
C SER A 259 18.99 2.03 -8.59
N ASP A 260 18.39 2.43 -9.72
CA ASP A 260 18.67 1.86 -11.03
C ASP A 260 19.93 2.50 -11.62
N LEU A 261 20.11 3.82 -11.45
CA LEU A 261 21.37 4.53 -11.76
C LEU A 261 22.58 3.93 -11.00
N LYS A 262 22.39 3.55 -9.73
CA LYS A 262 23.42 2.91 -8.92
C LYS A 262 23.91 1.59 -9.49
N LYS A 263 23.03 0.85 -10.17
CA LYS A 263 23.30 -0.49 -10.71
C LYS A 263 23.57 -0.49 -12.21
N LEU A 264 23.48 0.68 -12.86
CA LEU A 264 23.59 0.81 -14.31
C LEU A 264 24.97 0.33 -14.77
N ARG A 265 24.95 -0.67 -15.63
CA ARG A 265 26.14 -1.29 -16.23
C ARG A 265 26.30 -0.89 -17.69
N MET A 266 27.48 -1.04 -18.22
CA MET A 266 27.72 -0.82 -19.64
C MET A 266 26.97 -1.82 -20.52
N ASP A 267 26.78 -3.04 -20.04
CA ASP A 267 26.02 -4.09 -20.71
C ASP A 267 24.49 -3.79 -20.78
N ASP A 268 24.00 -2.84 -20.00
CA ASP A 268 22.60 -2.39 -20.07
C ASP A 268 22.36 -1.44 -21.27
N VAL A 269 23.43 -1.01 -21.95
CA VAL A 269 23.36 -0.14 -23.12
C VAL A 269 23.59 -0.96 -24.38
N TYR A 270 22.64 -0.91 -25.30
CA TYR A 270 22.71 -1.61 -26.58
C TYR A 270 22.43 -0.65 -27.73
N THR A 271 22.95 -0.99 -28.90
CA THR A 271 22.74 -0.24 -30.14
C THR A 271 21.79 -1.04 -31.04
N LEU A 272 20.77 -0.39 -31.60
CA LEU A 272 19.91 -0.97 -32.62
C LEU A 272 20.55 -0.87 -34.02
N ASP A 273 19.98 -1.57 -34.99
CA ASP A 273 20.44 -1.57 -36.38
C ASP A 273 20.46 -0.18 -37.03
N ASP A 274 19.64 0.74 -36.52
CA ASP A 274 19.59 2.14 -36.96
C ASP A 274 20.69 3.03 -36.33
N GLY A 275 21.59 2.45 -35.56
CA GLY A 275 22.68 3.15 -34.87
C GLY A 275 22.29 3.87 -33.58
N ARG A 276 21.00 3.91 -33.22
CA ARG A 276 20.54 4.54 -31.97
C ARG A 276 20.83 3.66 -30.77
N ARG A 277 21.25 4.29 -29.69
CA ARG A 277 21.58 3.62 -28.42
C ARG A 277 20.43 3.71 -27.42
N TYR A 278 20.23 2.65 -26.67
CA TYR A 278 19.17 2.50 -25.68
C TYR A 278 19.71 1.92 -24.38
N ILE A 279 19.12 2.34 -23.25
CA ILE A 279 19.27 1.64 -21.98
C ILE A 279 18.09 0.69 -21.83
N SER A 280 18.38 -0.59 -21.51
CA SER A 280 17.35 -1.58 -21.14
C SER A 280 17.70 -2.25 -19.84
N LEU A 281 16.88 -2.02 -18.81
CA LEU A 281 17.07 -2.63 -17.49
C LEU A 281 15.76 -2.99 -16.81
N CYS A 282 15.82 -3.98 -15.93
CA CYS A 282 14.72 -4.29 -15.01
C CYS A 282 14.81 -3.40 -13.77
N ARG A 283 13.75 -2.67 -13.46
CA ARG A 283 13.70 -1.77 -12.31
C ARG A 283 13.84 -2.52 -10.99
N THR A 284 14.72 -2.05 -10.14
CA THR A 284 15.00 -2.66 -8.83
C THR A 284 13.74 -2.77 -7.95
N LYS A 285 12.83 -1.80 -8.01
CA LYS A 285 11.65 -1.74 -7.12
C LYS A 285 10.45 -2.52 -7.65
N THR A 286 10.22 -2.52 -8.95
CA THR A 286 8.96 -3.03 -9.55
C THR A 286 9.17 -4.23 -10.46
N GLN A 287 10.41 -4.60 -10.76
CA GLN A 287 10.80 -5.66 -11.70
C GLN A 287 10.28 -5.44 -13.14
N ASN A 288 9.70 -4.28 -13.42
CA ASN A 288 9.26 -3.94 -14.75
C ASN A 288 10.46 -3.52 -15.61
N ARG A 289 10.44 -3.92 -16.88
CA ARG A 289 11.45 -3.50 -17.84
C ARG A 289 11.26 -2.03 -18.21
N SER A 290 12.36 -1.27 -18.18
CA SER A 290 12.47 0.12 -18.64
C SER A 290 13.35 0.13 -19.86
N ILE A 291 12.89 0.76 -20.93
CA ILE A 291 13.64 0.92 -22.19
C ILE A 291 13.65 2.41 -22.50
N VAL A 292 14.83 3.01 -22.52
CA VAL A 292 14.98 4.45 -22.70
C VAL A 292 15.98 4.72 -23.83
N PRO A 293 15.57 5.41 -24.90
CA PRO A 293 16.51 5.87 -25.91
C PRO A 293 17.47 6.91 -25.30
N LEU A 294 18.74 6.80 -25.63
CA LEU A 294 19.72 7.75 -25.17
C LEU A 294 19.70 9.01 -26.04
N LEU A 295 19.46 10.13 -25.40
CA LEU A 295 19.67 11.43 -25.99
C LEU A 295 21.17 11.74 -26.09
N PRO A 296 21.68 12.52 -27.06
CA PRO A 296 23.12 12.83 -27.21
C PRO A 296 23.77 13.30 -25.92
N ILE A 297 23.07 14.15 -25.16
CA ILE A 297 23.57 14.65 -23.87
C ILE A 297 23.72 13.52 -22.81
N ALA A 298 22.82 12.53 -22.84
CA ALA A 298 22.94 11.39 -21.93
C ALA A 298 24.12 10.49 -22.33
N GLU A 299 24.40 10.34 -23.62
CA GLU A 299 25.58 9.63 -24.12
C GLU A 299 26.89 10.30 -23.71
N GLU A 300 26.95 11.64 -23.83
CA GLU A 300 28.12 12.42 -23.34
C GLU A 300 28.34 12.21 -21.83
N ILE A 301 27.28 12.25 -21.03
CA ILE A 301 27.38 12.01 -19.59
C ILE A 301 27.88 10.59 -19.30
N LEU A 302 27.41 9.59 -20.02
CA LEU A 302 27.84 8.20 -19.87
C LEU A 302 29.30 8.04 -20.30
N THR A 303 29.73 8.71 -21.37
CA THR A 303 31.13 8.71 -21.83
C THR A 303 32.07 9.30 -20.78
N ILE A 304 31.67 10.42 -20.16
CA ILE A 304 32.44 11.01 -19.04
C ILE A 304 32.45 10.06 -17.83
N ALA A 305 31.32 9.43 -17.51
CA ALA A 305 31.18 8.55 -16.36
C ALA A 305 31.99 7.24 -16.51
N CYS A 306 32.11 6.71 -17.73
CA CYS A 306 32.86 5.48 -17.97
C CYS A 306 34.38 5.68 -17.90
N ASP A 307 34.90 6.89 -18.11
CA ASP A 307 36.31 7.23 -17.99
C ASP A 307 37.20 6.24 -18.75
N GLY A 308 36.91 6.00 -20.04
CA GLY A 308 37.61 5.08 -20.93
C GLY A 308 37.41 3.58 -20.67
N ARG A 309 36.64 3.20 -19.67
CA ARG A 309 36.29 1.79 -19.38
C ARG A 309 35.30 1.25 -20.39
N ARG A 310 35.39 -0.06 -20.64
CA ARG A 310 34.51 -0.77 -21.61
C ARG A 310 33.49 -1.71 -20.93
N GLU A 311 33.65 -2.00 -19.65
CA GLU A 311 32.79 -2.93 -18.90
C GLU A 311 32.61 -2.49 -17.45
N GLY A 312 31.58 -3.06 -16.79
CA GLY A 312 31.26 -2.83 -15.39
C GLY A 312 30.23 -1.73 -15.18
N LEU A 313 30.23 -1.16 -13.98
CA LEU A 313 29.29 -0.07 -13.61
C LEU A 313 29.74 1.26 -14.24
N PHE A 314 28.80 2.07 -14.73
CA PHE A 314 29.13 3.45 -15.16
C PHE A 314 29.62 4.29 -13.99
N PHE A 315 29.00 4.17 -12.83
CA PHE A 315 29.44 4.90 -11.63
C PHE A 315 29.95 3.89 -10.58
N ARG A 316 31.28 3.78 -10.41
CA ARG A 316 31.89 2.87 -9.43
C ARG A 316 31.61 3.32 -8.00
N GLU A 317 31.80 4.62 -7.74
CA GLU A 317 31.49 5.23 -6.47
C GLU A 317 30.11 5.86 -6.54
N PHE A 318 29.18 5.36 -5.72
CA PHE A 318 27.80 5.85 -5.72
C PHE A 318 27.39 6.31 -4.32
N PRO A 319 26.98 7.57 -4.15
CA PRO A 319 26.67 8.14 -2.84
C PRO A 319 25.43 7.48 -2.23
N THR A 320 25.28 7.58 -0.90
CA THR A 320 23.98 7.29 -0.27
C THR A 320 22.93 8.30 -0.73
N ASN A 321 21.66 7.91 -0.79
CA ASN A 321 20.59 8.81 -1.25
C ASN A 321 20.49 10.10 -0.43
N SER A 322 20.70 10.01 0.88
CA SER A 322 20.68 11.20 1.77
C SER A 322 21.85 12.14 1.47
N HIS A 323 23.06 11.61 1.27
CA HIS A 323 24.23 12.40 0.90
C HIS A 323 24.05 13.04 -0.48
N PHE A 324 23.60 12.25 -1.46
CA PHE A 324 23.31 12.72 -2.81
C PHE A 324 22.31 13.88 -2.82
N ASN A 325 21.16 13.73 -2.17
CA ASN A 325 20.14 14.76 -2.13
C ASN A 325 20.62 16.04 -1.44
N ARG A 326 21.46 15.93 -0.40
CA ARG A 326 22.10 17.09 0.23
C ARG A 326 23.04 17.80 -0.76
N LYS A 327 23.89 17.05 -1.44
CA LYS A 327 24.83 17.60 -2.44
C LYS A 327 24.12 18.26 -3.61
N ILE A 328 23.04 17.66 -4.10
CA ILE A 328 22.28 18.25 -5.22
C ILE A 328 21.65 19.58 -4.82
N ARG A 329 21.12 19.70 -3.60
CA ARG A 329 20.62 21.01 -3.11
C ARG A 329 21.69 22.07 -3.09
N ASP A 330 22.89 21.75 -2.60
CA ASP A 330 24.03 22.67 -2.58
C ASP A 330 24.45 23.07 -4.02
N ILE A 331 24.48 22.11 -4.94
CA ILE A 331 24.85 22.30 -6.34
C ILE A 331 23.85 23.22 -7.04
N ILE A 332 22.55 23.01 -6.83
CA ILE A 332 21.48 23.82 -7.44
C ILE A 332 21.60 25.29 -7.04
N VAL A 333 21.82 25.56 -5.78
CA VAL A 333 22.02 26.94 -5.29
C VAL A 333 23.27 27.56 -5.94
N LYS A 334 24.38 26.81 -5.98
CA LYS A 334 25.63 27.29 -6.59
C LYS A 334 25.55 27.46 -8.11
N ALA A 335 24.68 26.71 -8.77
CA ALA A 335 24.41 26.86 -10.20
C ALA A 335 23.47 28.03 -10.53
N GLY A 336 23.04 28.82 -9.52
CA GLY A 336 22.21 30.00 -9.71
C GLY A 336 20.72 29.68 -9.99
N LEU A 337 20.23 28.52 -9.53
CA LEU A 337 18.81 28.22 -9.56
C LEU A 337 18.11 28.87 -8.35
N PRO A 338 16.80 29.14 -8.44
CA PRO A 338 16.04 29.71 -7.32
C PRO A 338 16.21 28.90 -6.03
N PRO A 339 16.38 29.54 -4.85
CA PRO A 339 16.63 28.87 -3.58
C PRO A 339 15.52 27.90 -3.14
N ASN A 340 14.29 28.13 -3.60
CA ASN A 340 13.11 27.29 -3.35
C ASN A 340 13.00 26.09 -4.32
N THR A 341 13.98 25.90 -5.21
CA THR A 341 14.01 24.77 -6.13
C THR A 341 14.26 23.48 -5.35
N GLU A 342 13.23 22.69 -5.16
CA GLU A 342 13.39 21.37 -4.57
C GLU A 342 14.14 20.44 -5.52
N ALA A 343 15.27 19.91 -5.06
CA ALA A 343 16.06 18.97 -5.84
C ALA A 343 16.40 17.72 -5.04
N THR A 344 15.93 16.63 -5.58
CA THR A 344 16.17 15.28 -5.08
C THR A 344 16.37 14.33 -6.25
N SER A 345 16.80 13.12 -5.97
CA SER A 345 16.85 12.06 -6.99
C SER A 345 15.50 11.83 -7.70
N HIS A 346 14.40 12.09 -7.02
CA HIS A 346 13.07 12.04 -7.62
C HIS A 346 12.78 13.21 -8.55
N THR A 347 13.27 14.41 -8.23
CA THR A 347 13.13 15.59 -9.10
C THR A 347 13.77 15.36 -10.47
N ALA A 348 14.90 14.67 -10.53
CA ALA A 348 15.53 14.29 -11.80
C ALA A 348 14.57 13.48 -12.69
N ARG A 349 13.96 12.45 -12.13
CA ARG A 349 12.99 11.61 -12.85
C ARG A 349 11.71 12.37 -13.22
N HIS A 350 11.24 13.28 -12.36
CA HIS A 350 10.13 14.18 -12.69
C HIS A 350 10.48 15.09 -13.87
N THR A 351 11.68 15.64 -13.88
CA THR A 351 12.19 16.49 -14.96
C THR A 351 12.22 15.74 -16.29
N PHE A 352 12.69 14.49 -16.31
CA PHE A 352 12.61 13.65 -17.51
C PHE A 352 11.17 13.49 -18.00
N ALA A 353 10.27 13.08 -17.10
CA ALA A 353 8.88 12.83 -17.47
C ALA A 353 8.18 14.10 -17.99
N THR A 354 8.31 15.20 -17.26
CA THR A 354 7.59 16.45 -17.56
C THR A 354 8.33 17.25 -18.62
N THR A 355 9.53 17.74 -18.30
CA THR A 355 10.26 18.75 -19.12
C THR A 355 10.85 18.14 -20.39
N ILE A 356 11.44 16.93 -20.26
CA ILE A 356 12.09 16.30 -21.44
C ILE A 356 11.07 15.58 -22.32
N CYS A 357 10.07 14.92 -21.75
CA CYS A 357 9.16 14.08 -22.53
C CYS A 357 7.80 14.78 -22.81
N LEU A 358 6.98 15.01 -21.79
CA LEU A 358 5.61 15.47 -21.96
C LEU A 358 5.49 16.88 -22.54
N GLU A 359 6.39 17.80 -22.16
CA GLU A 359 6.42 19.16 -22.73
C GLU A 359 6.87 19.16 -24.20
N ASN A 360 7.62 18.16 -24.64
CA ASN A 360 8.02 17.95 -26.03
C ASN A 360 7.06 17.05 -26.81
N GLY A 361 5.88 16.77 -26.27
CA GLY A 361 4.80 16.11 -26.99
C GLY A 361 4.83 14.59 -27.01
N LEU A 362 5.69 13.95 -26.20
CA LEU A 362 5.65 12.48 -26.12
C LEU A 362 4.35 12.02 -25.44
N PRO A 363 3.69 10.97 -25.99
CA PRO A 363 2.51 10.38 -25.35
C PRO A 363 2.80 9.84 -23.96
N ILE A 364 1.85 9.99 -23.05
CA ILE A 364 1.99 9.57 -21.65
C ILE A 364 2.24 8.07 -21.52
N GLU A 365 1.68 7.26 -22.42
CA GLU A 365 1.87 5.81 -22.48
C GLU A 365 3.32 5.45 -22.77
N THR A 366 3.94 6.18 -23.71
CA THR A 366 5.37 6.01 -24.05
C THR A 366 6.25 6.39 -22.85
N VAL A 367 5.97 7.53 -22.22
CA VAL A 367 6.67 7.97 -21.03
C VAL A 367 6.53 6.96 -19.90
N SER A 368 5.33 6.41 -19.69
CA SER A 368 5.05 5.39 -18.68
C SER A 368 5.90 4.13 -18.87
N LYS A 369 6.03 3.66 -20.12
CA LYS A 369 6.88 2.51 -20.47
C LYS A 369 8.37 2.81 -20.27
N MET A 370 8.86 3.97 -20.72
CA MET A 370 10.25 4.38 -20.49
C MET A 370 10.57 4.45 -19.01
N LEU A 371 9.65 4.96 -18.19
CA LEU A 371 9.78 5.00 -16.74
C LEU A 371 9.62 3.62 -16.08
N GLY A 372 9.13 2.60 -16.76
CA GLY A 372 8.86 1.27 -16.19
C GLY A 372 7.76 1.32 -15.10
N HIS A 373 6.72 2.12 -15.29
CA HIS A 373 5.55 2.12 -14.41
C HIS A 373 4.64 0.93 -14.74
N ARG A 374 4.08 0.33 -13.70
CA ARG A 374 3.11 -0.76 -13.87
C ARG A 374 1.73 -0.24 -14.30
N PHE A 375 1.36 0.94 -13.79
CA PHE A 375 0.08 1.59 -14.08
C PHE A 375 0.33 2.98 -14.62
N ILE A 376 -0.42 3.39 -15.64
CA ILE A 376 -0.30 4.69 -16.28
C ILE A 376 -0.65 5.84 -15.31
N SER A 377 -1.59 5.58 -14.37
CA SER A 377 -1.97 6.52 -13.32
C SER A 377 -0.78 7.04 -12.48
N THR A 378 0.29 6.25 -12.39
CA THR A 378 1.54 6.72 -11.75
C THR A 378 2.22 7.80 -12.60
N THR A 379 2.01 7.80 -13.93
CA THR A 379 2.59 8.77 -14.86
C THR A 379 1.70 10.02 -15.00
N GLU A 380 0.41 9.88 -14.78
CA GLU A 380 -0.56 11.00 -14.77
C GLU A 380 -0.21 12.07 -13.72
N LEU A 381 0.47 11.68 -12.64
CA LEU A 381 1.02 12.61 -11.64
C LEU A 381 2.00 13.63 -12.24
N TYR A 382 2.59 13.34 -13.41
CA TYR A 382 3.48 14.24 -14.16
C TYR A 382 2.76 15.05 -15.24
N ALA A 383 1.55 14.64 -15.63
CA ALA A 383 0.81 15.20 -16.75
C ALA A 383 -0.03 16.41 -16.30
N LYS A 384 0.63 17.51 -15.95
CA LYS A 384 -0.07 18.79 -15.84
C LYS A 384 -0.38 19.28 -17.26
N VAL A 385 -1.65 19.30 -17.60
CA VAL A 385 -2.09 19.88 -18.87
C VAL A 385 -2.08 21.41 -18.75
N SER A 386 -1.02 22.06 -19.23
CA SER A 386 -0.94 23.52 -19.28
C SER A 386 -1.80 24.08 -20.40
N LYS A 387 -2.27 25.34 -20.24
CA LYS A 387 -3.00 26.05 -21.30
C LYS A 387 -2.20 26.12 -22.61
N SER A 388 -0.88 26.27 -22.51
CA SER A 388 0.03 26.29 -23.66
C SER A 388 0.10 24.93 -24.37
N LYS A 389 0.06 23.83 -23.62
CA LYS A 389 0.00 22.47 -24.18
C LYS A 389 -1.31 22.23 -24.94
N ILE A 390 -2.46 22.60 -24.34
CA ILE A 390 -3.76 22.52 -25.00
C ILE A 390 -3.75 23.32 -26.31
N ALA A 391 -3.27 24.59 -26.26
CA ALA A 391 -3.21 25.44 -27.44
C ALA A 391 -2.35 24.81 -28.55
N ARG A 392 -1.18 24.28 -28.22
CA ARG A 392 -0.27 23.63 -29.16
C ARG A 392 -0.87 22.35 -29.77
N GLU A 393 -1.49 21.51 -28.96
CA GLU A 393 -2.11 20.26 -29.45
C GLU A 393 -3.39 20.50 -30.26
N MET A 394 -4.10 21.58 -29.99
CA MET A 394 -5.27 22.00 -30.77
C MET A 394 -4.91 22.72 -32.07
N GLN A 395 -3.72 23.28 -32.19
CA GLN A 395 -3.30 24.06 -33.36
C GLN A 395 -3.43 23.31 -34.70
N PRO A 396 -3.02 22.02 -34.84
CA PRO A 396 -3.24 21.25 -36.08
C PRO A 396 -4.71 21.11 -36.42
N LEU A 397 -5.60 20.97 -35.43
CA LEU A 397 -7.04 20.84 -35.65
C LEU A 397 -7.67 22.17 -36.10
N MET A 398 -7.20 23.31 -35.61
CA MET A 398 -7.71 24.64 -35.95
C MET A 398 -7.49 24.97 -37.43
N GLY A 399 -6.44 24.42 -38.05
CA GLY A 399 -6.10 24.61 -39.45
C GLY A 399 -6.51 23.45 -40.37
N SER A 400 -7.11 22.40 -39.83
CA SER A 400 -7.41 21.17 -40.60
C SER A 400 -8.48 21.40 -41.68
N ASN A 401 -8.43 20.60 -42.73
CA ASN A 401 -9.45 20.62 -43.80
C ASN A 401 -10.85 20.35 -43.25
N THR A 402 -10.97 19.44 -42.27
CA THR A 402 -12.23 19.14 -41.58
C THR A 402 -12.81 20.38 -40.91
N THR A 403 -11.99 21.16 -40.17
CA THR A 403 -12.44 22.40 -39.52
C THR A 403 -12.84 23.45 -40.58
N ARG A 404 -12.15 23.53 -41.71
CA ARG A 404 -12.50 24.42 -42.81
C ARG A 404 -13.81 24.01 -43.50
N GLU A 405 -14.05 22.73 -43.69
CA GLU A 405 -15.32 22.22 -44.27
C GLU A 405 -16.50 22.45 -43.34
N LEU A 406 -16.35 22.15 -42.05
CA LEU A 406 -17.37 22.45 -41.03
C LEU A 406 -17.70 23.94 -40.97
N ARG A 407 -16.70 24.81 -41.09
CA ARG A 407 -16.89 26.25 -41.11
C ARG A 407 -17.60 26.72 -42.40
N LYS A 408 -17.37 26.08 -43.53
CA LYS A 408 -18.12 26.32 -44.76
C LYS A 408 -19.59 25.90 -44.59
N ALA A 409 -19.84 24.70 -44.06
CA ALA A 409 -21.20 24.20 -43.81
C ALA A 409 -22.00 25.14 -42.85
N MET A 410 -21.39 25.67 -41.83
CA MET A 410 -22.03 26.66 -40.94
C MET A 410 -22.40 27.99 -41.65
N ARG A 411 -21.63 28.40 -42.67
CA ARG A 411 -21.93 29.61 -43.44
C ARG A 411 -23.07 29.45 -44.47
N VAL A 412 -23.33 28.21 -44.85
CA VAL A 412 -24.43 27.87 -45.80
C VAL A 412 -25.79 27.84 -45.06
N CYS A 413 -25.79 27.71 -43.75
CA CYS A 413 -27.01 27.73 -42.90
C CYS A 413 -27.02 28.97 -42.01
N PRO A 414 -27.40 30.16 -42.47
CA PRO A 414 -27.46 31.34 -41.66
C PRO A 414 -28.53 31.17 -40.56
N PRO A 415 -28.34 31.74 -39.36
CA PRO A 415 -29.33 31.63 -38.28
C PRO A 415 -30.65 32.25 -38.78
N ARG A 416 -31.77 31.54 -38.59
CA ARG A 416 -33.11 32.11 -38.82
C ARG A 416 -33.22 33.39 -37.97
N LYS A 417 -33.48 34.52 -38.68
CA LYS A 417 -33.83 35.73 -37.96
C LYS A 417 -35.04 35.48 -37.08
N PRO A 418 -35.03 35.89 -35.80
CA PRO A 418 -36.21 35.80 -34.98
C PRO A 418 -37.31 36.59 -35.68
N GLY A 419 -38.43 35.93 -36.01
CA GLY A 419 -39.60 36.55 -36.60
C GLY A 419 -40.13 37.61 -35.63
N ILE A 420 -40.21 38.85 -36.15
CA ILE A 420 -40.97 39.93 -35.51
C ILE A 420 -42.44 39.52 -35.70
N GLY A 421 -43.05 39.08 -34.60
CA GLY A 421 -44.48 38.88 -34.47
C GLY A 421 -44.94 39.69 -33.26
#